data_b3c4a5939d949cc640a46a24f8f51bbf
#
_entry.id   b3c4a5939d949cc640a46a24f8f51bbf
#
_cell.length_a   1.000
_cell.length_b   1.000
_cell.length_c   1.000
_cell.angle_alpha   90.00
_cell.angle_beta   90.00
_cell.angle_gamma   90.00
#
_symmetry.space_group_name_H-M   'P 1'
#
loop_
_entity.id
_entity.type
_entity.pdbx_description
1 polymer ?
#
loop_
_entity_poly.entity_id
_entity_poly.type
_entity_poly.pdbx_seq_one_letter_code
_entity_poly.pdbx_strand_id
1 'polypeptide(L)'
;SENHSLFDVKGYEFFYVINTRRIGAAPDYDCSSYTEALQSRCESSKVGISDIDYAIRYTQQNESYDLGFLSASESDEDFSQGRDFYSLRLRKAEEKFSIGYLGTFTDRPVLDRDATVHAMDLIYRPSDKLRFDTILINSQVNQLNRDLDAGNAFRFRLTASPNKNRYHDIGIFYFDENLDITDMGYQMENNWLFVGAQNGLKYTDFSDSSVFNSNIFELGVGYEANGDFDKAADFTYLSYKGNFKNSSFIEIVNFYRTPSKDFWITRKNKDAPFVKKPENYGFNFQFSGPSKQFFNYFLEMKREKGSQWRSAMGFATSYGAKISFSPRSNLNFSLYHGHTKESNWLNWLQDDLLGIYSKKQRMTVADLNWFGGDRHELRVKAQMVAFTARKPSAYLGDFSGNLNPINIDLEPFTLSDLAFQVRYRYEILPLAYLYVVYSRGGRIIQNDLEDNLGEIYKRPWNEPQADAFTVKVRYRF
;
A
#
# COMPACT_ATOMS: atom_id res chain seq x y z
N SER A 1 -18.54 6.94 4.84
CA SER A 1 -17.45 6.65 3.91
C SER A 1 -17.33 7.65 2.75
N GLU A 2 -18.36 8.42 2.40
CA GLU A 2 -18.30 9.45 1.34
C GLU A 2 -17.36 10.61 1.68
N ASN A 3 -17.17 10.91 2.95
CA ASN A 3 -16.30 12.00 3.42
C ASN A 3 -14.78 11.72 3.33
N HIS A 4 -14.35 10.48 3.06
CA HIS A 4 -12.94 10.20 2.80
C HIS A 4 -12.49 10.63 1.40
N SER A 5 -13.42 10.75 0.45
CA SER A 5 -13.10 11.11 -0.93
C SER A 5 -12.56 12.53 -1.11
N LEU A 6 -12.90 13.48 -0.22
CA LEU A 6 -12.50 14.87 -0.36
C LEU A 6 -10.98 15.07 -0.21
N PHE A 7 -10.36 14.37 0.76
CA PHE A 7 -8.91 14.41 1.01
C PHE A 7 -8.13 13.33 0.24
N ASP A 8 -8.81 12.51 -0.57
CA ASP A 8 -8.20 11.39 -1.28
C ASP A 8 -7.53 11.85 -2.59
N VAL A 9 -6.43 12.59 -2.46
CA VAL A 9 -5.56 12.97 -3.58
C VAL A 9 -4.46 11.92 -3.69
N LYS A 10 -4.49 11.15 -4.79
CA LYS A 10 -3.60 10.01 -5.04
C LYS A 10 -2.77 10.25 -6.28
N GLY A 11 -1.46 10.27 -6.13
CA GLY A 11 -0.54 10.25 -7.26
C GLY A 11 -0.58 8.92 -8.02
N TYR A 12 -0.56 7.80 -7.30
CA TYR A 12 -0.63 6.42 -7.78
C TYR A 12 -1.23 5.52 -6.70
N GLU A 13 -1.41 4.21 -6.93
CA GLU A 13 -2.08 3.28 -5.99
C GLU A 13 -1.47 3.26 -4.57
N PHE A 14 -0.15 3.53 -4.45
CA PHE A 14 0.58 3.54 -3.18
C PHE A 14 1.17 4.92 -2.86
N PHE A 15 0.51 5.99 -3.30
CA PHE A 15 0.93 7.36 -3.11
C PHE A 15 -0.27 8.22 -2.69
N TYR A 16 -0.29 8.61 -1.42
CA TYR A 16 -1.38 9.38 -0.82
C TYR A 16 -0.84 10.64 -0.18
N VAL A 17 -1.32 11.82 -0.55
CA VAL A 17 -0.90 13.09 0.07
C VAL A 17 -1.30 13.17 1.53
N ILE A 18 -2.42 12.55 1.90
CA ILE A 18 -2.85 12.41 3.30
C ILE A 18 -3.06 10.95 3.65
N ASN A 19 -2.44 10.53 4.74
CA ASN A 19 -2.64 9.26 5.41
C ASN A 19 -2.89 9.50 6.91
N THR A 20 -4.14 9.56 7.31
CA THR A 20 -4.51 9.85 8.72
C THR A 20 -3.99 8.83 9.74
N ARG A 21 -3.41 7.71 9.32
CA ARG A 21 -2.71 6.77 10.20
C ARG A 21 -1.36 7.30 10.69
N ARG A 22 -0.88 8.43 10.15
CA ARG A 22 0.30 9.11 10.67
C ARG A 22 0.03 9.80 12.00
N ILE A 23 -1.20 10.28 12.18
CA ILE A 23 -1.67 10.90 13.42
C ILE A 23 -1.93 9.80 14.46
N GLY A 24 -1.30 9.90 15.63
CA GLY A 24 -1.33 8.89 16.68
C GLY A 24 -0.42 7.67 16.39
N ALA A 25 0.47 7.76 15.40
CA ALA A 25 1.52 6.75 15.19
C ALA A 25 2.62 6.87 16.27
N ALA A 26 3.62 5.97 16.24
CA ALA A 26 4.74 6.04 17.17
C ALA A 26 5.37 7.44 17.18
N PRO A 27 5.62 8.02 18.37
CA PRO A 27 6.28 9.33 18.53
C PRO A 27 7.68 9.36 17.93
N ASP A 28 8.19 10.56 17.69
CA ASP A 28 9.57 10.76 17.30
C ASP A 28 10.48 10.78 18.53
N TYR A 29 11.65 10.16 18.44
CA TYR A 29 12.65 10.14 19.48
C TYR A 29 14.04 10.42 18.89
N ASP A 30 14.80 11.32 19.53
CA ASP A 30 16.23 11.47 19.28
C ASP A 30 17.04 11.08 20.51
N CYS A 31 17.10 9.77 20.79
CA CYS A 31 17.83 9.25 21.92
C CYS A 31 19.36 9.43 21.78
N SER A 32 19.87 9.64 20.59
CA SER A 32 21.31 9.80 20.34
C SER A 32 21.86 11.14 20.82
N SER A 33 21.00 12.15 21.02
CA SER A 33 21.39 13.47 21.54
C SER A 33 21.67 13.48 23.04
N TYR A 34 21.35 12.40 23.77
CA TYR A 34 21.50 12.33 25.23
C TYR A 34 22.79 11.63 25.66
N THR A 35 23.18 11.82 26.92
CA THR A 35 24.26 11.07 27.58
C THR A 35 23.90 9.58 27.69
N GLU A 36 24.88 8.68 27.77
CA GLU A 36 24.68 7.22 27.75
C GLU A 36 23.59 6.73 28.73
N ALA A 37 23.57 7.27 29.97
CA ALA A 37 22.56 6.90 30.97
C ALA A 37 21.14 7.34 30.58
N LEU A 38 20.98 8.55 30.03
CA LEU A 38 19.70 9.09 29.56
C LEU A 38 19.31 8.46 28.24
N GLN A 39 20.25 8.12 27.35
CA GLN A 39 20.02 7.39 26.11
C GLN A 39 19.36 6.03 26.39
N SER A 40 19.93 5.26 27.35
CA SER A 40 19.36 3.96 27.73
C SER A 40 17.94 4.10 28.27
N ARG A 41 17.66 5.14 29.05
CA ARG A 41 16.33 5.46 29.55
C ARG A 41 15.38 5.87 28.43
N CYS A 42 15.81 6.73 27.50
CA CYS A 42 15.06 7.12 26.32
C CYS A 42 14.67 5.90 25.46
N GLU A 43 15.64 5.01 25.17
CA GLU A 43 15.37 3.78 24.40
C GLU A 43 14.33 2.87 25.08
N SER A 44 14.35 2.79 26.41
CA SER A 44 13.40 1.97 27.18
C SER A 44 12.02 2.60 27.33
N SER A 45 11.88 3.92 27.15
CA SER A 45 10.61 4.65 27.25
C SER A 45 9.84 4.75 25.94
N LYS A 46 10.41 4.30 24.82
CA LYS A 46 9.74 4.36 23.50
C LYS A 46 8.41 3.64 23.50
N VAL A 47 7.36 4.37 23.10
CA VAL A 47 6.01 3.83 22.94
C VAL A 47 5.67 3.64 21.45
N GLY A 48 4.72 2.76 21.18
CA GLY A 48 4.32 2.43 19.79
C GLY A 48 3.23 3.32 19.22
N ILE A 49 2.61 4.19 20.04
CA ILE A 49 1.51 5.09 19.67
C ILE A 49 1.65 6.38 20.47
N SER A 50 1.28 7.52 19.86
CA SER A 50 1.14 8.81 20.54
C SER A 50 -0.30 9.01 20.99
N ASP A 51 -0.49 9.63 22.16
CA ASP A 51 -1.78 10.17 22.55
C ASP A 51 -2.10 11.43 21.73
N ILE A 52 -3.38 11.70 21.53
CA ILE A 52 -3.86 12.82 20.71
C ILE A 52 -4.56 13.82 21.65
N ASP A 53 -4.01 15.03 21.77
CA ASP A 53 -4.61 16.11 22.56
C ASP A 53 -5.91 16.60 21.95
N TYR A 54 -5.89 16.82 20.63
CA TYR A 54 -7.10 17.14 19.88
C TYR A 54 -6.99 16.72 18.42
N ALA A 55 -8.14 16.48 17.81
CA ALA A 55 -8.28 16.33 16.37
C ALA A 55 -9.61 16.94 15.90
N ILE A 56 -9.52 17.89 14.99
CA ILE A 56 -10.66 18.61 14.43
C ILE A 56 -10.69 18.36 12.93
N ARG A 57 -11.85 17.97 12.43
CA ARG A 57 -12.09 17.87 11.00
C ARG A 57 -13.39 18.57 10.64
N TYR A 58 -13.29 19.49 9.70
CA TYR A 58 -14.43 20.14 9.09
C TYR A 58 -14.52 19.79 7.61
N THR A 59 -15.72 19.51 7.12
CA THR A 59 -15.97 19.29 5.69
C THR A 59 -17.30 19.92 5.31
N GLN A 60 -17.28 20.71 4.24
CA GLN A 60 -18.46 21.28 3.60
C GLN A 60 -18.44 20.89 2.13
N GLN A 61 -19.55 20.37 1.63
CA GLN A 61 -19.70 19.98 0.23
C GLN A 61 -20.99 20.60 -0.31
N ASN A 62 -20.84 21.31 -1.41
CA ASN A 62 -21.95 21.93 -2.15
C ASN A 62 -21.93 21.40 -3.59
N GLU A 63 -22.92 21.79 -4.39
CA GLU A 63 -22.98 21.41 -5.81
C GLU A 63 -21.78 21.92 -6.62
N SER A 64 -21.20 23.07 -6.26
CA SER A 64 -20.15 23.73 -7.02
C SER A 64 -18.78 23.70 -6.36
N TYR A 65 -18.69 23.63 -5.04
CA TYR A 65 -17.41 23.64 -4.33
C TYR A 65 -17.42 22.78 -3.06
N ASP A 66 -16.26 22.27 -2.73
CA ASP A 66 -15.99 21.53 -1.50
C ASP A 66 -14.87 22.23 -0.73
N LEU A 67 -15.04 22.29 0.58
CA LEU A 67 -14.05 22.78 1.54
C LEU A 67 -13.78 21.69 2.58
N GLY A 68 -12.52 21.42 2.86
CA GLY A 68 -12.09 20.53 3.92
C GLY A 68 -10.97 21.15 4.74
N PHE A 69 -11.04 21.00 6.06
CA PHE A 69 -9.98 21.37 6.98
C PHE A 69 -9.77 20.22 7.97
N LEU A 70 -8.50 19.94 8.30
CA LEU A 70 -8.10 18.98 9.32
C LEU A 70 -6.97 19.60 10.13
N SER A 71 -7.07 19.52 11.46
CA SER A 71 -6.01 19.85 12.40
C SER A 71 -5.97 18.79 13.49
N ALA A 72 -4.78 18.35 13.87
CA ALA A 72 -4.58 17.44 14.97
C ALA A 72 -3.24 17.78 15.67
N SER A 73 -3.20 17.57 16.98
CA SER A 73 -2.00 17.71 17.82
C SER A 73 -1.83 16.47 18.67
N GLU A 74 -0.63 15.97 18.76
CA GLU A 74 -0.25 14.86 19.64
C GLU A 74 0.30 15.39 20.97
N SER A 75 0.10 14.62 22.03
CA SER A 75 0.61 14.96 23.36
C SER A 75 2.12 14.78 23.43
N ASP A 76 2.75 15.55 24.30
CA ASP A 76 4.14 15.31 24.69
C ASP A 76 4.26 14.01 25.50
N GLU A 77 5.32 13.26 25.24
CA GLU A 77 5.67 12.03 25.92
C GLU A 77 7.06 12.15 26.55
N ASP A 78 7.43 11.21 27.41
CA ASP A 78 8.80 11.15 27.95
C ASP A 78 9.81 11.07 26.79
N PHE A 79 10.72 12.04 26.68
CA PHE A 79 11.73 12.17 25.61
C PHE A 79 11.18 12.42 24.19
N SER A 80 9.90 12.82 24.06
CA SER A 80 9.29 13.16 22.78
C SER A 80 8.37 14.38 22.95
N GLN A 81 8.40 15.28 21.98
CA GLN A 81 7.41 16.34 21.83
C GLN A 81 6.37 15.92 20.79
N GLY A 82 5.10 16.28 21.06
CA GLY A 82 4.00 15.98 20.17
C GLY A 82 4.15 16.64 18.80
N ARG A 83 3.59 16.01 17.79
CA ARG A 83 3.58 16.51 16.41
C ARG A 83 2.28 17.25 16.13
N ASP A 84 2.37 18.28 15.29
CA ASP A 84 1.21 19.01 14.80
C ASP A 84 0.94 18.75 13.33
N PHE A 85 -0.33 18.55 12.98
CA PHE A 85 -0.78 18.23 11.64
C PHE A 85 -1.89 19.18 11.19
N TYR A 86 -1.73 19.77 10.01
CA TYR A 86 -2.71 20.66 9.40
C TYR A 86 -2.96 20.27 7.94
N SER A 87 -4.19 20.40 7.49
CA SER A 87 -4.52 20.23 6.07
C SER A 87 -5.70 21.10 5.66
N LEU A 88 -5.59 21.65 4.46
CA LEU A 88 -6.64 22.44 3.78
C LEU A 88 -6.92 21.85 2.41
N ARG A 89 -8.17 21.53 2.14
CA ARG A 89 -8.66 21.08 0.84
C ARG A 89 -9.68 22.06 0.29
N LEU A 90 -9.46 22.51 -0.94
CA LEU A 90 -10.40 23.29 -1.73
C LEU A 90 -10.64 22.56 -3.06
N ARG A 91 -11.89 22.44 -3.49
CA ARG A 91 -12.22 21.86 -4.79
C ARG A 91 -13.42 22.57 -5.39
N LYS A 92 -13.31 22.95 -6.66
CA LYS A 92 -14.42 23.35 -7.50
C LYS A 92 -14.73 22.24 -8.49
N ALA A 93 -15.99 21.81 -8.56
CA ALA A 93 -16.44 20.77 -9.47
C ALA A 93 -17.62 21.27 -10.31
N GLU A 94 -17.53 21.02 -11.61
CA GLU A 94 -18.58 21.25 -12.59
C GLU A 94 -18.76 19.98 -13.45
N GLU A 95 -19.77 19.94 -14.28
CA GLU A 95 -20.09 18.76 -15.10
C GLU A 95 -18.89 18.22 -15.90
N LYS A 96 -18.13 19.14 -16.53
CA LYS A 96 -17.02 18.78 -17.41
C LYS A 96 -15.64 18.92 -16.79
N PHE A 97 -15.50 19.65 -15.69
CA PHE A 97 -14.20 19.80 -15.05
C PHE A 97 -14.28 19.83 -13.53
N SER A 98 -13.21 19.43 -12.89
CA SER A 98 -12.99 19.62 -11.46
C SER A 98 -11.55 20.03 -11.25
N ILE A 99 -11.34 21.10 -10.50
CA ILE A 99 -10.02 21.56 -10.08
C ILE A 99 -9.96 21.60 -8.56
N GLY A 100 -8.86 21.15 -8.00
CA GLY A 100 -8.68 21.08 -6.57
C GLY A 100 -7.28 21.50 -6.13
N TYR A 101 -7.19 21.95 -4.89
CA TYR A 101 -5.96 22.22 -4.17
C TYR A 101 -6.01 21.52 -2.82
N LEU A 102 -4.92 20.87 -2.44
CA LEU A 102 -4.70 20.25 -1.14
C LEU A 102 -3.34 20.71 -0.61
N GLY A 103 -3.35 21.41 0.53
CA GLY A 103 -2.17 21.77 1.29
C GLY A 103 -2.09 20.94 2.56
N THR A 104 -0.89 20.49 2.95
CA THR A 104 -0.62 19.91 4.27
C THR A 104 0.60 20.57 4.89
N PHE A 105 0.59 20.69 6.20
CA PHE A 105 1.73 21.11 7.01
C PHE A 105 1.86 20.18 8.22
N THR A 106 3.08 19.76 8.53
CA THR A 106 3.39 18.92 9.68
C THR A 106 4.61 19.49 10.37
N ASP A 107 4.49 19.76 11.67
CA ASP A 107 5.60 20.12 12.56
C ASP A 107 6.01 18.89 13.38
N ARG A 108 7.32 18.62 13.41
CA ARG A 108 7.95 17.51 14.16
C ARG A 108 9.11 18.04 15.02
N PRO A 109 8.79 18.60 16.20
CA PRO A 109 9.77 19.35 17.00
C PRO A 109 11.00 18.54 17.41
N VAL A 110 10.84 17.24 17.75
CA VAL A 110 11.97 16.36 18.13
C VAL A 110 13.03 16.25 17.05
N LEU A 111 12.62 16.35 15.78
CA LEU A 111 13.52 16.23 14.63
C LEU A 111 13.93 17.59 14.06
N ASP A 112 13.48 18.71 14.69
CA ASP A 112 13.59 20.05 14.11
C ASP A 112 13.17 20.04 12.62
N ARG A 113 12.00 19.45 12.34
CA ARG A 113 11.56 19.16 10.98
C ARG A 113 10.16 19.69 10.71
N ASP A 114 10.08 20.60 9.73
CA ASP A 114 8.84 21.10 9.16
C ASP A 114 8.64 20.53 7.74
N ALA A 115 7.46 20.03 7.45
CA ALA A 115 7.14 19.52 6.14
C ALA A 115 5.86 20.16 5.60
N THR A 116 5.94 20.73 4.40
CA THR A 116 4.80 21.31 3.66
C THR A 116 4.63 20.59 2.35
N VAL A 117 3.38 20.21 2.02
CA VAL A 117 3.05 19.62 0.72
C VAL A 117 1.91 20.40 0.09
N HIS A 118 2.10 20.78 -1.17
CA HIS A 118 1.10 21.39 -2.02
C HIS A 118 0.74 20.44 -3.15
N ALA A 119 -0.54 20.14 -3.33
CA ALA A 119 -1.03 19.31 -4.42
C ALA A 119 -2.16 20.04 -5.16
N MET A 120 -2.09 20.04 -6.48
CA MET A 120 -3.16 20.54 -7.36
C MET A 120 -3.64 19.39 -8.22
N ASP A 121 -4.95 19.21 -8.32
CA ASP A 121 -5.57 18.18 -9.16
C ASP A 121 -6.57 18.79 -10.13
N LEU A 122 -6.57 18.25 -11.36
CA LEU A 122 -7.48 18.65 -12.44
C LEU A 122 -8.07 17.39 -13.07
N ILE A 123 -9.40 17.37 -13.21
CA ILE A 123 -10.11 16.40 -14.04
C ILE A 123 -10.86 17.19 -15.09
N TYR A 124 -10.64 16.85 -16.37
CA TYR A 124 -11.34 17.47 -17.49
C TYR A 124 -11.98 16.41 -18.39
N ARG A 125 -13.28 16.52 -18.63
CA ARG A 125 -14.09 15.62 -19.46
C ARG A 125 -14.76 16.41 -20.57
N PRO A 126 -14.08 16.67 -21.70
CA PRO A 126 -14.67 17.39 -22.82
C PRO A 126 -15.86 16.65 -23.43
N SER A 127 -15.91 15.33 -23.27
CA SER A 127 -17.02 14.46 -23.69
C SER A 127 -17.05 13.19 -22.83
N ASP A 128 -18.13 12.40 -22.93
CA ASP A 128 -18.25 11.08 -22.27
C ASP A 128 -17.22 10.06 -22.74
N LYS A 129 -16.53 10.34 -23.85
CA LYS A 129 -15.53 9.46 -24.46
C LYS A 129 -14.10 9.81 -24.09
N LEU A 130 -13.87 10.96 -23.48
CA LEU A 130 -12.52 11.48 -23.25
C LEU A 130 -12.40 12.09 -21.87
N ARG A 131 -11.38 11.66 -21.12
CA ARG A 131 -11.08 12.15 -19.78
C ARG A 131 -9.59 12.36 -19.61
N PHE A 132 -9.25 13.51 -19.04
CA PHE A 132 -7.92 13.88 -18.61
C PHE A 132 -7.89 13.98 -17.09
N ASP A 133 -6.90 13.39 -16.46
CA ASP A 133 -6.61 13.51 -15.04
C ASP A 133 -5.16 14.00 -14.87
N THR A 134 -4.96 15.07 -14.13
CA THR A 134 -3.63 15.61 -13.86
C THR A 134 -3.49 15.91 -12.38
N ILE A 135 -2.33 15.62 -11.82
CA ILE A 135 -1.95 15.99 -10.45
C ILE A 135 -0.53 16.55 -10.48
N LEU A 136 -0.35 17.69 -9.82
CA LEU A 136 0.95 18.32 -9.57
C LEU A 136 1.15 18.34 -8.07
N ILE A 137 2.33 17.93 -7.60
CA ILE A 137 2.67 17.94 -6.18
C ILE A 137 4.03 18.59 -6.02
N ASN A 138 4.16 19.43 -5.00
CA ASN A 138 5.43 19.96 -4.51
C ASN A 138 5.51 19.65 -3.03
N SER A 139 6.61 19.08 -2.57
CA SER A 139 6.95 18.91 -1.17
C SER A 139 8.14 19.81 -0.80
N GLN A 140 8.11 20.36 0.39
CA GLN A 140 9.21 21.15 0.96
C GLN A 140 9.43 20.64 2.39
N VAL A 141 10.63 20.18 2.67
CA VAL A 141 11.05 19.69 3.97
C VAL A 141 12.21 20.55 4.46
N ASN A 142 11.99 21.22 5.57
CA ASN A 142 13.02 21.96 6.30
C ASN A 142 13.40 21.15 7.55
N GLN A 143 14.68 20.91 7.74
CA GLN A 143 15.20 20.19 8.89
C GLN A 143 16.51 20.82 9.34
N LEU A 144 16.71 20.95 10.64
CA LEU A 144 17.93 21.52 11.21
C LEU A 144 19.19 20.85 10.64
N ASN A 145 20.20 21.66 10.29
CA ASN A 145 21.46 21.23 9.69
C ASN A 145 21.35 20.48 8.35
N ARG A 146 20.26 20.66 7.62
CA ARG A 146 20.08 20.22 6.22
C ARG A 146 19.65 21.39 5.35
N ASP A 147 20.05 21.35 4.09
CA ASP A 147 19.49 22.25 3.10
C ASP A 147 18.00 21.93 2.90
N LEU A 148 17.22 22.94 2.50
CA LEU A 148 15.80 22.75 2.18
C LEU A 148 15.66 21.71 1.06
N ASP A 149 15.08 20.57 1.39
CA ASP A 149 14.74 19.55 0.41
C ASP A 149 13.38 19.88 -0.22
N ALA A 150 13.41 20.24 -1.51
CA ALA A 150 12.21 20.50 -2.29
C ALA A 150 12.09 19.49 -3.44
N GLY A 151 10.95 18.80 -3.48
CA GLY A 151 10.69 17.76 -4.47
C GLY A 151 9.36 17.96 -5.19
N ASN A 152 9.26 17.42 -6.41
CA ASN A 152 8.10 17.56 -7.27
C ASN A 152 7.58 16.20 -7.74
N ALA A 153 6.27 16.12 -7.96
CA ALA A 153 5.65 15.02 -8.66
C ALA A 153 4.65 15.52 -9.69
N PHE A 154 4.55 14.77 -10.76
CA PHE A 154 3.60 14.99 -11.84
C PHE A 154 2.93 13.66 -12.19
N ARG A 155 1.61 13.70 -12.31
CA ARG A 155 0.81 12.62 -12.86
C ARG A 155 -0.07 13.17 -13.96
N PHE A 156 -0.07 12.51 -15.10
CA PHE A 156 -1.01 12.72 -16.18
C PHE A 156 -1.61 11.40 -16.60
N ARG A 157 -2.92 11.37 -16.82
CA ARG A 157 -3.61 10.22 -17.39
C ARG A 157 -4.66 10.70 -18.39
N LEU A 158 -4.62 10.10 -19.56
CA LEU A 158 -5.62 10.25 -20.61
C LEU A 158 -6.37 8.92 -20.75
N THR A 159 -7.68 8.94 -20.59
CA THR A 159 -8.55 7.79 -20.88
C THR A 159 -9.47 8.17 -22.03
N ALA A 160 -9.49 7.37 -23.09
CA ALA A 160 -10.33 7.55 -24.24
C ALA A 160 -11.16 6.27 -24.52
N SER A 161 -12.48 6.42 -24.67
CA SER A 161 -13.41 5.33 -25.00
C SER A 161 -14.19 5.72 -26.27
N PRO A 162 -13.57 5.59 -27.47
CA PRO A 162 -14.18 6.08 -28.72
C PRO A 162 -15.51 5.40 -29.02
N ASN A 163 -15.70 4.17 -28.55
CA ASN A 163 -16.94 3.42 -28.61
C ASN A 163 -17.03 2.39 -27.46
N LYS A 164 -18.17 1.70 -27.34
CA LYS A 164 -18.43 0.71 -26.26
C LYS A 164 -17.46 -0.48 -26.24
N ASN A 165 -16.74 -0.72 -27.34
CA ASN A 165 -15.89 -1.89 -27.55
C ASN A 165 -14.40 -1.60 -27.45
N ARG A 166 -13.99 -0.32 -27.37
CA ARG A 166 -12.58 0.06 -27.33
C ARG A 166 -12.32 1.11 -26.26
N TYR A 167 -11.20 0.98 -25.58
CA TYR A 167 -10.65 2.01 -24.71
C TYR A 167 -9.13 2.07 -24.84
N HIS A 168 -8.61 3.26 -24.57
CA HIS A 168 -7.20 3.58 -24.56
C HIS A 168 -6.90 4.31 -23.27
N ASP A 169 -5.78 3.99 -22.66
CA ASP A 169 -5.30 4.66 -21.46
C ASP A 169 -3.82 4.99 -21.67
N ILE A 170 -3.44 6.23 -21.41
CA ILE A 170 -2.05 6.69 -21.45
C ILE A 170 -1.77 7.34 -20.11
N GLY A 171 -0.68 6.92 -19.47
CA GLY A 171 -0.25 7.43 -18.16
C GLY A 171 1.19 7.89 -18.18
N ILE A 172 1.46 9.03 -17.53
CA ILE A 172 2.80 9.52 -17.22
C ILE A 172 2.80 9.81 -15.72
N PHE A 173 3.80 9.26 -15.02
CA PHE A 173 4.03 9.49 -13.59
C PHE A 173 5.50 9.85 -13.42
N TYR A 174 5.76 10.94 -12.74
CA TYR A 174 7.10 11.40 -12.42
C TYR A 174 7.15 11.78 -10.94
N PHE A 175 8.11 11.22 -10.24
CA PHE A 175 8.43 11.52 -8.85
C PHE A 175 9.92 11.81 -8.79
N ASP A 176 10.26 13.02 -8.41
CA ASP A 176 11.65 13.42 -8.29
C ASP A 176 12.31 12.77 -7.04
N GLU A 177 13.64 12.77 -6.98
CA GLU A 177 14.37 12.09 -5.91
C GLU A 177 14.22 12.76 -4.54
N ASN A 178 13.94 14.08 -4.51
CA ASN A 178 13.77 14.86 -3.29
C ASN A 178 12.30 14.91 -2.83
N LEU A 179 11.39 14.34 -3.60
CA LEU A 179 9.99 14.29 -3.19
C LEU A 179 9.85 13.51 -1.89
N ASP A 180 9.34 14.16 -0.85
CA ASP A 180 8.98 13.55 0.42
C ASP A 180 7.65 14.09 0.93
N ILE A 181 6.65 13.21 0.98
CA ILE A 181 5.31 13.52 1.52
C ILE A 181 5.00 12.69 2.75
N THR A 182 6.00 12.00 3.33
CA THR A 182 5.80 10.95 4.33
C THR A 182 5.42 11.46 5.71
N ASP A 183 5.55 12.75 6.00
CA ASP A 183 5.20 13.33 7.30
C ASP A 183 3.69 13.23 7.58
N MET A 184 2.84 13.56 6.63
CA MET A 184 1.39 13.38 6.74
C MET A 184 0.83 12.39 5.71
N GLY A 185 1.57 12.11 4.65
CA GLY A 185 1.18 11.25 3.56
C GLY A 185 1.75 9.84 3.65
N TYR A 186 1.62 9.13 2.53
CA TYR A 186 2.25 7.83 2.30
C TYR A 186 2.86 7.77 0.91
N GLN A 187 4.11 7.42 0.84
CA GLN A 187 4.90 7.28 -0.38
C GLN A 187 5.71 6.00 -0.27
N MET A 188 5.61 5.15 -1.28
CA MET A 188 6.35 3.88 -1.31
C MET A 188 7.77 4.09 -1.83
N GLU A 189 7.92 4.91 -2.89
CA GLU A 189 9.20 5.27 -3.48
C GLU A 189 9.14 6.66 -4.13
N ASN A 190 10.29 7.24 -4.38
CA ASN A 190 10.51 8.45 -5.18
C ASN A 190 11.57 8.15 -6.26
N ASN A 191 12.05 9.17 -6.97
CA ASN A 191 13.05 9.00 -8.02
C ASN A 191 12.57 8.03 -9.11
N TRP A 192 11.37 8.25 -9.64
CA TRP A 192 10.73 7.31 -10.56
C TRP A 192 9.97 8.03 -11.68
N LEU A 193 10.24 7.63 -12.91
CA LEU A 193 9.49 7.98 -14.10
C LEU A 193 8.84 6.73 -14.69
N PHE A 194 7.58 6.82 -14.97
CA PHE A 194 6.80 5.82 -15.69
C PHE A 194 6.04 6.47 -16.84
N VAL A 195 6.14 5.88 -18.02
CA VAL A 195 5.32 6.22 -19.18
C VAL A 195 4.70 4.95 -19.72
N GLY A 196 3.38 4.88 -19.79
CA GLY A 196 2.69 3.67 -20.25
C GLY A 196 1.47 3.96 -21.11
N ALA A 197 1.16 3.03 -21.98
CA ALA A 197 -0.03 3.02 -22.81
C ALA A 197 -0.70 1.65 -22.77
N GLN A 198 -2.01 1.64 -22.72
CA GLN A 198 -2.85 0.45 -22.73
C GLN A 198 -3.95 0.59 -23.78
N ASN A 199 -4.20 -0.49 -24.50
CA ASN A 199 -5.30 -0.59 -25.46
C ASN A 199 -6.17 -1.79 -25.08
N GLY A 200 -7.48 -1.56 -24.92
CA GLY A 200 -8.45 -2.59 -24.58
C GLY A 200 -9.52 -2.76 -25.64
N LEU A 201 -9.83 -4.03 -25.91
CA LEU A 201 -10.95 -4.47 -26.75
C LEU A 201 -11.97 -5.20 -25.89
N LYS A 202 -13.21 -4.74 -25.90
CA LYS A 202 -14.31 -5.32 -25.13
C LYS A 202 -15.41 -5.81 -26.08
N TYR A 203 -15.76 -7.07 -25.94
CA TYR A 203 -16.86 -7.71 -26.66
C TYR A 203 -18.00 -7.99 -25.69
N THR A 204 -19.21 -7.52 -26.01
CA THR A 204 -20.42 -7.67 -25.17
C THR A 204 -21.62 -8.22 -25.96
N ASP A 205 -21.52 -8.27 -27.28
CA ASP A 205 -22.64 -8.65 -28.15
C ASP A 205 -22.61 -10.17 -28.37
N PHE A 206 -23.01 -10.93 -27.35
CA PHE A 206 -23.11 -12.39 -27.39
C PHE A 206 -24.58 -12.84 -27.55
N SER A 207 -24.78 -13.96 -28.24
CA SER A 207 -26.10 -14.60 -28.35
C SER A 207 -26.61 -15.06 -26.97
N ASP A 208 -27.90 -15.28 -26.84
CA ASP A 208 -28.52 -15.77 -25.59
C ASP A 208 -27.98 -17.13 -25.15
N SER A 209 -27.59 -17.97 -26.09
CA SER A 209 -26.98 -19.28 -25.86
C SER A 209 -25.51 -19.21 -25.39
N SER A 210 -24.84 -18.08 -25.52
CA SER A 210 -23.47 -17.91 -25.05
C SER A 210 -23.39 -17.97 -23.54
N VAL A 211 -22.33 -18.55 -23.00
CA VAL A 211 -22.01 -18.53 -21.57
C VAL A 211 -21.37 -17.21 -21.15
N PHE A 212 -20.82 -16.44 -22.09
CA PHE A 212 -20.14 -15.17 -21.82
C PHE A 212 -21.11 -13.99 -21.77
N ASN A 213 -20.85 -13.07 -20.85
CA ASN A 213 -21.43 -11.74 -20.76
C ASN A 213 -20.53 -10.68 -21.41
N SER A 214 -19.22 -10.79 -21.19
CA SER A 214 -18.22 -9.96 -21.87
C SER A 214 -16.87 -10.65 -21.93
N ASN A 215 -16.11 -10.35 -22.99
CA ASN A 215 -14.70 -10.69 -23.10
C ASN A 215 -13.89 -9.41 -23.29
N ILE A 216 -12.79 -9.30 -22.58
CA ILE A 216 -11.91 -8.13 -22.60
C ILE A 216 -10.49 -8.62 -22.91
N PHE A 217 -9.85 -8.00 -23.90
CA PHE A 217 -8.46 -8.19 -24.24
C PHE A 217 -7.72 -6.87 -24.06
N GLU A 218 -6.58 -6.88 -23.41
CA GLU A 218 -5.77 -5.69 -23.20
C GLU A 218 -4.33 -5.96 -23.58
N LEU A 219 -3.72 -5.00 -24.28
CA LEU A 219 -2.30 -4.92 -24.52
C LEU A 219 -1.78 -3.63 -23.85
N GLY A 220 -0.80 -3.78 -22.98
CA GLY A 220 -0.11 -2.65 -22.36
C GLY A 220 1.37 -2.69 -22.65
N VAL A 221 1.95 -1.51 -22.79
CA VAL A 221 3.38 -1.28 -22.95
C VAL A 221 3.80 -0.11 -22.07
N GLY A 222 5.04 -0.11 -21.60
CA GLY A 222 5.54 0.99 -20.81
C GLY A 222 7.05 1.04 -20.72
N TYR A 223 7.50 2.18 -20.26
CA TYR A 223 8.89 2.56 -20.05
C TYR A 223 9.04 3.06 -18.61
N GLU A 224 10.10 2.67 -17.94
CA GLU A 224 10.46 3.12 -16.61
C GLU A 224 11.89 3.64 -16.59
N ALA A 225 12.11 4.72 -15.83
CA ALA A 225 13.41 5.32 -15.57
C ALA A 225 13.44 5.88 -14.13
N ASN A 226 14.62 6.32 -13.68
CA ASN A 226 14.71 7.16 -12.49
C ASN A 226 14.38 8.63 -12.82
N GLY A 227 14.46 9.52 -11.82
CA GLY A 227 14.20 10.97 -11.99
C GLY A 227 15.18 11.68 -12.92
N ASP A 228 16.39 11.14 -13.10
CA ASP A 228 17.43 11.62 -14.01
C ASP A 228 17.28 11.06 -15.44
N PHE A 229 16.18 10.36 -15.70
CA PHE A 229 15.87 9.68 -16.96
C PHE A 229 16.79 8.50 -17.31
N ASP A 230 17.58 7.99 -16.34
CA ASP A 230 18.30 6.75 -16.51
C ASP A 230 17.31 5.59 -16.62
N LYS A 231 17.35 4.87 -17.73
CA LYS A 231 16.43 3.77 -18.02
C LYS A 231 16.48 2.68 -16.95
N ALA A 232 15.33 2.39 -16.34
CA ALA A 232 15.15 1.24 -15.47
C ALA A 232 14.73 0.00 -16.25
N ALA A 233 13.66 0.06 -17.06
CA ALA A 233 13.14 -1.06 -17.83
C ALA A 233 12.13 -0.64 -18.91
N ASP A 234 11.86 -1.55 -19.86
CA ASP A 234 10.62 -1.58 -20.61
C ASP A 234 9.77 -2.74 -20.12
N PHE A 235 8.46 -2.62 -20.27
CA PHE A 235 7.55 -3.74 -20.00
C PHE A 235 6.41 -3.82 -21.01
N THR A 236 5.86 -5.01 -21.13
CA THR A 236 4.65 -5.27 -21.90
C THR A 236 3.81 -6.33 -21.19
N TYR A 237 2.51 -6.24 -21.34
CA TYR A 237 1.61 -7.30 -20.91
C TYR A 237 0.48 -7.50 -21.90
N LEU A 238 -0.04 -8.72 -21.92
CA LEU A 238 -1.25 -9.13 -22.62
C LEU A 238 -2.20 -9.76 -21.60
N SER A 239 -3.41 -9.21 -21.46
CA SER A 239 -4.43 -9.78 -20.60
C SER A 239 -5.67 -10.20 -21.37
N TYR A 240 -6.30 -11.22 -20.82
CA TYR A 240 -7.64 -11.68 -21.23
C TYR A 240 -8.51 -11.81 -19.98
N LYS A 241 -9.71 -11.24 -20.01
CA LYS A 241 -10.74 -11.40 -19.00
C LYS A 241 -12.06 -11.81 -19.61
N GLY A 242 -12.51 -13.01 -19.28
CA GLY A 242 -13.83 -13.53 -19.65
C GLY A 242 -14.80 -13.42 -18.48
N ASN A 243 -15.85 -12.62 -18.61
CA ASN A 243 -16.94 -12.54 -17.64
C ASN A 243 -18.11 -13.40 -18.12
N PHE A 244 -18.61 -14.28 -17.25
CA PHE A 244 -19.68 -15.21 -17.56
C PHE A 244 -21.04 -14.68 -17.10
N LYS A 245 -22.11 -15.13 -17.73
CA LYS A 245 -23.51 -14.77 -17.38
C LYS A 245 -23.90 -15.14 -15.94
N ASN A 246 -23.26 -16.16 -15.38
CA ASN A 246 -23.46 -16.59 -13.98
C ASN A 246 -22.63 -15.78 -12.95
N SER A 247 -22.09 -14.62 -13.35
CA SER A 247 -21.25 -13.75 -12.52
C SER A 247 -19.88 -14.34 -12.13
N SER A 248 -19.46 -15.44 -12.74
CA SER A 248 -18.07 -15.89 -12.62
C SER A 248 -17.16 -15.12 -13.61
N PHE A 249 -15.85 -15.14 -13.35
CA PHE A 249 -14.87 -14.64 -14.31
C PHE A 249 -13.60 -15.48 -14.31
N ILE A 250 -12.91 -15.43 -15.43
CA ILE A 250 -11.53 -15.90 -15.60
C ILE A 250 -10.68 -14.74 -16.08
N GLU A 251 -9.47 -14.60 -15.54
CA GLU A 251 -8.50 -13.58 -15.97
C GLU A 251 -7.12 -14.21 -16.09
N ILE A 252 -6.45 -13.93 -17.20
CA ILE A 252 -5.10 -14.39 -17.50
C ILE A 252 -4.29 -13.17 -17.93
N VAL A 253 -3.18 -12.90 -17.25
CA VAL A 253 -2.25 -11.84 -17.60
C VAL A 253 -0.89 -12.47 -17.86
N ASN A 254 -0.35 -12.30 -19.05
CA ASN A 254 1.04 -12.61 -19.37
C ASN A 254 1.82 -11.31 -19.44
N PHE A 255 3.01 -11.28 -18.89
CA PHE A 255 3.83 -10.08 -18.85
C PHE A 255 5.30 -10.39 -19.11
N TYR A 256 5.99 -9.40 -19.64
CA TYR A 256 7.42 -9.38 -19.83
C TYR A 256 7.98 -8.01 -19.48
N ARG A 257 9.10 -7.99 -18.77
CA ARG A 257 9.89 -6.80 -18.48
C ARG A 257 11.35 -7.09 -18.82
N THR A 258 12.00 -6.18 -19.50
CA THR A 258 13.42 -6.28 -19.82
C THR A 258 14.29 -6.39 -18.55
N PRO A 259 15.55 -6.86 -18.65
CA PRO A 259 16.51 -6.69 -17.56
C PRO A 259 16.46 -5.25 -17.03
N SER A 260 16.46 -5.08 -15.72
CA SER A 260 16.13 -3.80 -15.12
C SER A 260 17.18 -3.33 -14.12
N LYS A 261 17.13 -2.02 -13.80
CA LYS A 261 17.84 -1.41 -12.68
C LYS A 261 16.82 -1.17 -11.55
N ASP A 262 17.14 -1.61 -10.35
CA ASP A 262 16.38 -1.33 -9.15
C ASP A 262 17.12 -0.25 -8.36
N PHE A 263 16.65 0.99 -8.46
CA PHE A 263 17.25 2.15 -7.80
C PHE A 263 16.82 2.30 -6.33
N TRP A 264 15.88 1.47 -5.90
CA TRP A 264 15.29 1.58 -4.57
C TRP A 264 15.89 0.63 -3.54
N ILE A 265 16.28 -0.58 -3.97
CA ILE A 265 16.64 -1.65 -3.04
C ILE A 265 17.82 -1.29 -2.12
N THR A 266 18.77 -0.50 -2.60
CA THR A 266 19.96 -0.07 -1.87
C THR A 266 19.75 1.17 -1.01
N ARG A 267 18.52 1.65 -0.88
CA ARG A 267 18.18 2.80 -0.04
C ARG A 267 18.96 4.08 -0.37
N LYS A 268 19.20 4.35 -1.65
CA LYS A 268 19.99 5.48 -2.15
C LYS A 268 21.46 5.47 -1.72
N ASN A 269 22.04 4.29 -1.49
CA ASN A 269 23.46 4.18 -1.19
C ASN A 269 24.28 4.69 -2.40
N LYS A 270 25.22 5.63 -2.16
CA LYS A 270 26.04 6.25 -3.21
C LYS A 270 27.04 5.28 -3.85
N ASP A 271 27.50 4.29 -3.09
CA ASP A 271 28.48 3.29 -3.56
C ASP A 271 27.80 2.15 -4.35
N ALA A 272 26.50 1.97 -4.14
CA ALA A 272 25.66 1.01 -4.83
C ALA A 272 24.31 1.65 -5.21
N PRO A 273 24.26 2.59 -6.17
CA PRO A 273 23.08 3.42 -6.44
C PRO A 273 21.89 2.63 -7.01
N PHE A 274 22.14 1.44 -7.54
CA PHE A 274 21.10 0.52 -8.04
C PHE A 274 21.61 -0.92 -8.05
N VAL A 275 20.69 -1.87 -8.24
CA VAL A 275 21.00 -3.28 -8.50
C VAL A 275 20.44 -3.69 -9.85
N LYS A 276 21.26 -4.36 -10.67
CA LYS A 276 20.81 -5.01 -11.90
C LYS A 276 19.97 -6.23 -11.57
N LYS A 277 18.75 -6.26 -12.09
CA LYS A 277 17.83 -7.38 -11.96
C LYS A 277 17.66 -8.10 -13.31
N PRO A 278 17.46 -9.42 -13.31
CA PRO A 278 17.19 -10.16 -14.52
C PRO A 278 15.87 -9.71 -15.17
N GLU A 279 15.64 -10.16 -16.39
CA GLU A 279 14.33 -10.05 -17.01
C GLU A 279 13.24 -10.64 -16.08
N ASN A 280 12.07 -9.98 -16.06
CA ASN A 280 10.89 -10.46 -15.35
C ASN A 280 9.83 -10.87 -16.34
N TYR A 281 9.39 -12.11 -16.29
CA TYR A 281 8.32 -12.62 -17.11
C TYR A 281 7.52 -13.68 -16.39
N GLY A 282 6.28 -13.82 -16.77
CA GLY A 282 5.41 -14.81 -16.16
C GLY A 282 3.95 -14.63 -16.52
N PHE A 283 3.12 -15.31 -15.75
CA PHE A 283 1.69 -15.20 -15.88
C PHE A 283 1.01 -15.09 -14.51
N ASN A 284 -0.14 -14.44 -14.51
CA ASN A 284 -1.09 -14.41 -13.41
C ASN A 284 -2.42 -14.99 -13.93
N PHE A 285 -2.97 -15.94 -13.19
CA PHE A 285 -4.27 -16.55 -13.44
C PHE A 285 -5.17 -16.28 -12.25
N GLN A 286 -6.39 -15.82 -12.52
CA GLN A 286 -7.44 -15.64 -11.53
C GLN A 286 -8.75 -16.24 -12.03
N PHE A 287 -9.47 -16.86 -11.12
CA PHE A 287 -10.80 -17.39 -11.35
C PHE A 287 -11.71 -17.08 -10.17
N SER A 288 -12.85 -16.45 -10.44
CA SER A 288 -13.92 -16.30 -9.48
C SER A 288 -15.08 -17.20 -9.88
N GLY A 289 -15.53 -18.05 -8.98
CA GLY A 289 -16.70 -18.89 -9.19
C GLY A 289 -17.99 -18.09 -9.25
N PRO A 290 -19.08 -18.73 -9.65
CA PRO A 290 -20.38 -18.07 -9.75
C PRO A 290 -20.80 -17.52 -8.37
N SER A 291 -21.17 -16.25 -8.36
CA SER A 291 -21.74 -15.62 -7.16
C SER A 291 -23.13 -16.19 -6.92
N LYS A 292 -23.21 -17.22 -6.09
CA LYS A 292 -24.48 -17.72 -5.55
C LYS A 292 -24.86 -16.87 -4.34
N GLN A 293 -26.14 -16.81 -4.04
CA GLN A 293 -26.70 -15.95 -3.00
C GLN A 293 -25.98 -16.04 -1.62
N PHE A 294 -25.37 -17.17 -1.30
CA PHE A 294 -24.74 -17.42 -0.01
C PHE A 294 -23.29 -17.94 -0.09
N PHE A 295 -22.76 -18.19 -1.29
CA PHE A 295 -21.40 -18.75 -1.46
C PHE A 295 -20.69 -18.21 -2.69
N ASN A 296 -19.43 -17.82 -2.53
CA ASN A 296 -18.51 -17.46 -3.60
C ASN A 296 -17.12 -17.99 -3.28
N TYR A 297 -16.33 -18.28 -4.32
CA TYR A 297 -14.94 -18.67 -4.19
C TYR A 297 -14.10 -17.99 -5.26
N PHE A 298 -12.84 -17.76 -4.91
CA PHE A 298 -11.83 -17.15 -5.76
C PHE A 298 -10.54 -17.95 -5.66
N LEU A 299 -9.91 -18.20 -6.81
CA LEU A 299 -8.64 -18.88 -6.94
C LEU A 299 -7.67 -17.99 -7.69
N GLU A 300 -6.41 -17.98 -7.28
CA GLU A 300 -5.33 -17.30 -7.99
C GLU A 300 -4.06 -18.14 -8.03
N MET A 301 -3.32 -17.98 -9.13
CA MET A 301 -2.00 -18.54 -9.31
C MET A 301 -1.12 -17.56 -10.07
N LYS A 302 0.07 -17.29 -9.56
CA LYS A 302 1.08 -16.48 -10.23
C LYS A 302 2.38 -17.26 -10.28
N ARG A 303 3.02 -17.28 -11.46
CA ARG A 303 4.39 -17.78 -11.63
C ARG A 303 5.17 -16.78 -12.46
N GLU A 304 6.32 -16.38 -11.94
CA GLU A 304 7.18 -15.40 -12.56
C GLU A 304 8.66 -15.75 -12.37
N LYS A 305 9.51 -15.36 -13.32
CA LYS A 305 10.96 -15.29 -13.16
C LYS A 305 11.33 -13.83 -12.92
N GLY A 306 12.16 -13.57 -11.92
CA GLY A 306 12.38 -12.22 -11.43
C GLY A 306 11.13 -11.65 -10.74
N SER A 307 11.22 -10.47 -10.20
CA SER A 307 10.05 -9.73 -9.70
C SER A 307 10.39 -8.24 -9.59
N GLN A 308 9.49 -7.42 -10.10
CA GLN A 308 9.64 -5.98 -10.01
C GLN A 308 9.51 -5.49 -8.57
N TRP A 309 8.49 -5.95 -7.87
CA TRP A 309 8.07 -5.42 -6.56
C TRP A 309 8.51 -6.28 -5.37
N ARG A 310 9.01 -7.50 -5.61
CA ARG A 310 9.32 -8.47 -4.56
C ARG A 310 10.79 -8.83 -4.45
N SER A 311 11.65 -8.13 -5.18
CA SER A 311 13.09 -8.38 -5.18
C SER A 311 13.50 -9.82 -5.48
N ALA A 312 12.66 -10.59 -6.19
CA ALA A 312 13.04 -11.94 -6.61
C ALA A 312 14.04 -11.86 -7.77
N MET A 313 15.15 -12.59 -7.65
CA MET A 313 16.15 -12.75 -8.69
C MET A 313 15.94 -14.05 -9.49
N GLY A 314 15.17 -14.98 -8.97
CA GLY A 314 14.85 -16.27 -9.55
C GLY A 314 13.35 -16.47 -9.74
N PHE A 315 12.92 -17.74 -9.78
CA PHE A 315 11.49 -18.05 -9.91
C PHE A 315 10.74 -17.84 -8.60
N ALA A 316 9.58 -17.19 -8.72
CA ALA A 316 8.57 -17.09 -7.69
C ALA A 316 7.27 -17.79 -8.15
N THR A 317 6.64 -18.54 -7.27
CA THR A 317 5.34 -19.17 -7.50
C THR A 317 4.44 -18.85 -6.32
N SER A 318 3.26 -18.30 -6.59
CA SER A 318 2.24 -18.02 -5.60
C SER A 318 0.93 -18.66 -6.02
N TYR A 319 0.18 -19.16 -5.07
CA TYR A 319 -1.19 -19.61 -5.26
C TYR A 319 -2.01 -19.27 -4.03
N GLY A 320 -3.28 -18.96 -4.24
CA GLY A 320 -4.19 -18.57 -3.19
C GLY A 320 -5.63 -18.99 -3.51
N ALA A 321 -6.40 -19.15 -2.44
CA ALA A 321 -7.82 -19.41 -2.53
C ALA A 321 -8.56 -18.58 -1.49
N LYS A 322 -9.71 -18.03 -1.88
CA LYS A 322 -10.65 -17.36 -0.98
C LYS A 322 -12.00 -18.03 -1.08
N ILE A 323 -12.63 -18.25 0.05
CA ILE A 323 -14.05 -18.59 0.15
C ILE A 323 -14.78 -17.46 0.86
N SER A 324 -16.00 -17.17 0.41
CA SER A 324 -16.90 -16.22 1.06
C SER A 324 -18.26 -16.89 1.24
N PHE A 325 -18.80 -16.80 2.44
CA PHE A 325 -20.03 -17.45 2.81
C PHE A 325 -20.95 -16.46 3.53
N SER A 326 -22.15 -16.26 2.98
CA SER A 326 -23.15 -15.32 3.48
C SER A 326 -24.50 -16.05 3.63
N PRO A 327 -24.67 -16.85 4.71
CA PRO A 327 -25.87 -17.69 4.88
C PRO A 327 -27.14 -16.87 5.09
N ARG A 328 -26.97 -15.61 5.51
CA ARG A 328 -28.02 -14.61 5.66
C ARG A 328 -27.50 -13.25 5.21
N SER A 329 -28.38 -12.34 4.85
CA SER A 329 -28.03 -10.97 4.43
C SER A 329 -27.25 -10.18 5.47
N ASN A 330 -27.40 -10.54 6.74
CA ASN A 330 -26.76 -9.89 7.88
C ASN A 330 -25.51 -10.63 8.42
N LEU A 331 -25.07 -11.71 7.79
CA LEU A 331 -23.87 -12.46 8.19
C LEU A 331 -23.01 -12.79 6.98
N ASN A 332 -21.79 -12.32 7.01
CA ASN A 332 -20.77 -12.62 6.00
C ASN A 332 -19.50 -13.13 6.68
N PHE A 333 -18.96 -14.22 6.16
CA PHE A 333 -17.66 -14.77 6.53
C PHE A 333 -16.81 -14.91 5.27
N SER A 334 -15.52 -14.56 5.34
CA SER A 334 -14.56 -14.88 4.29
C SER A 334 -13.24 -15.38 4.86
N LEU A 335 -12.63 -16.31 4.16
CA LEU A 335 -11.32 -16.87 4.46
C LEU A 335 -10.48 -16.91 3.18
N TYR A 336 -9.34 -16.24 3.21
CA TYR A 336 -8.30 -16.35 2.19
C TYR A 336 -7.10 -17.08 2.75
N HIS A 337 -6.52 -17.99 1.98
CA HIS A 337 -5.25 -18.63 2.28
C HIS A 337 -4.36 -18.63 1.04
N GLY A 338 -3.13 -18.11 1.19
CA GLY A 338 -2.15 -18.01 0.12
C GLY A 338 -0.79 -18.61 0.52
N HIS A 339 -0.08 -19.14 -0.46
CA HIS A 339 1.28 -19.63 -0.33
C HIS A 339 2.17 -19.05 -1.42
N THR A 340 3.39 -18.64 -1.04
CA THR A 340 4.41 -18.13 -1.97
C THR A 340 5.73 -18.83 -1.72
N LYS A 341 6.41 -19.23 -2.80
CA LYS A 341 7.77 -19.76 -2.78
C LYS A 341 8.63 -18.95 -3.75
N GLU A 342 9.74 -18.41 -3.25
CA GLU A 342 10.71 -17.63 -4.02
C GLU A 342 12.09 -18.31 -3.87
N SER A 343 12.72 -18.68 -4.99
CA SER A 343 14.00 -19.41 -4.92
C SER A 343 15.18 -18.49 -4.57
N ASN A 344 15.15 -17.25 -5.04
CA ASN A 344 16.23 -16.27 -4.88
C ASN A 344 15.59 -14.92 -4.53
N TRP A 345 15.20 -14.77 -3.28
CA TRP A 345 14.66 -13.52 -2.77
C TRP A 345 15.80 -12.62 -2.31
N LEU A 346 15.97 -11.47 -2.98
CA LEU A 346 16.96 -10.47 -2.65
C LEU A 346 16.43 -9.58 -1.53
N ASN A 347 17.23 -9.42 -0.47
CA ASN A 347 16.92 -8.58 0.68
C ASN A 347 18.09 -7.64 0.98
N TRP A 348 17.80 -6.36 1.16
CA TRP A 348 18.76 -5.39 1.64
C TRP A 348 18.99 -5.61 3.16
N LEU A 349 20.22 -5.57 3.59
CA LEU A 349 20.60 -5.77 4.99
C LEU A 349 21.08 -4.46 5.61
N GLN A 350 22.14 -3.89 5.06
CA GLN A 350 22.67 -2.58 5.47
C GLN A 350 23.59 -2.06 4.35
N ASP A 351 23.71 -0.75 4.23
CA ASP A 351 24.61 -0.07 3.29
C ASP A 351 24.53 -0.67 1.88
N ASP A 352 25.62 -1.26 1.37
CA ASP A 352 25.73 -1.99 0.12
C ASP A 352 25.63 -3.52 0.26
N LEU A 353 25.42 -4.01 1.49
CA LEU A 353 25.28 -5.43 1.81
C LEU A 353 23.86 -5.93 1.53
N LEU A 354 23.77 -6.94 0.69
CA LEU A 354 22.53 -7.63 0.34
C LEU A 354 22.63 -9.14 0.59
N GLY A 355 21.50 -9.75 0.92
CA GLY A 355 21.38 -11.19 1.10
C GLY A 355 20.40 -11.79 0.09
N ILE A 356 20.74 -12.92 -0.50
CA ILE A 356 19.80 -13.72 -1.31
C ILE A 356 19.40 -14.96 -0.51
N TYR A 357 18.08 -15.19 -0.41
CA TYR A 357 17.48 -16.24 0.39
C TYR A 357 16.51 -17.10 -0.43
N SER A 358 16.31 -18.33 -0.03
CA SER A 358 15.14 -19.13 -0.43
C SER A 358 14.01 -18.83 0.55
N LYS A 359 12.91 -18.25 0.06
CA LYS A 359 11.76 -17.82 0.88
C LYS A 359 10.55 -18.71 0.64
N LYS A 360 9.90 -19.12 1.73
CA LYS A 360 8.57 -19.74 1.73
C LYS A 360 7.67 -18.90 2.62
N GLN A 361 6.49 -18.54 2.16
CA GLN A 361 5.55 -17.70 2.90
C GLN A 361 4.15 -18.30 2.85
N ARG A 362 3.43 -18.19 3.96
CA ARG A 362 1.97 -18.37 4.05
C ARG A 362 1.32 -17.09 4.53
N MET A 363 0.13 -16.83 4.00
CA MET A 363 -0.72 -15.73 4.44
C MET A 363 -2.14 -16.26 4.60
N THR A 364 -2.78 -15.92 5.72
CA THR A 364 -4.19 -16.24 5.98
C THR A 364 -4.90 -14.96 6.39
N VAL A 365 -6.04 -14.68 5.77
CA VAL A 365 -6.91 -13.55 6.14
C VAL A 365 -8.31 -14.10 6.39
N ALA A 366 -8.86 -13.84 7.56
CA ALA A 366 -10.22 -14.19 7.92
C ALA A 366 -11.00 -12.93 8.30
N ASP A 367 -12.19 -12.77 7.74
CA ASP A 367 -13.11 -11.68 8.05
C ASP A 367 -14.49 -12.26 8.38
N LEU A 368 -15.09 -11.76 9.46
CA LEU A 368 -16.48 -12.01 9.81
C LEU A 368 -17.16 -10.68 10.07
N ASN A 369 -18.31 -10.48 9.41
CA ASN A 369 -19.18 -9.32 9.64
C ASN A 369 -20.58 -9.83 9.95
N TRP A 370 -21.11 -9.37 11.08
CA TRP A 370 -22.48 -9.68 11.51
C TRP A 370 -23.20 -8.41 11.92
N PHE A 371 -24.45 -8.30 11.47
CA PHE A 371 -25.36 -7.21 11.83
C PHE A 371 -26.58 -7.80 12.56
N GLY A 372 -26.73 -7.49 13.83
CA GLY A 372 -27.85 -7.93 14.68
C GLY A 372 -28.97 -6.88 14.70
N GLY A 373 -29.89 -6.94 13.73
CA GLY A 373 -30.85 -5.87 13.49
C GLY A 373 -30.19 -4.55 13.08
N ASP A 374 -30.82 -3.42 13.40
CA ASP A 374 -30.35 -2.09 12.99
C ASP A 374 -29.28 -1.51 13.93
N ARG A 375 -29.09 -2.09 15.11
CA ARG A 375 -28.31 -1.49 16.21
C ARG A 375 -26.97 -2.18 16.50
N HIS A 376 -26.80 -3.44 16.12
CA HIS A 376 -25.64 -4.23 16.49
C HIS A 376 -24.77 -4.53 15.27
N GLU A 377 -23.47 -4.33 15.39
CA GLU A 377 -22.50 -4.73 14.39
C GLU A 377 -21.30 -5.39 15.07
N LEU A 378 -20.97 -6.61 14.66
CA LEU A 378 -19.76 -7.31 15.07
C LEU A 378 -18.88 -7.53 13.84
N ARG A 379 -17.62 -7.08 13.91
CA ARG A 379 -16.59 -7.37 12.93
C ARG A 379 -15.43 -8.09 13.60
N VAL A 380 -15.00 -9.19 13.02
CA VAL A 380 -13.78 -9.89 13.41
C VAL A 380 -12.85 -9.92 12.21
N LYS A 381 -11.63 -9.49 12.38
CA LYS A 381 -10.57 -9.58 11.38
C LYS A 381 -9.36 -10.28 11.95
N ALA A 382 -8.80 -11.22 11.20
CA ALA A 382 -7.53 -11.84 11.49
C ALA A 382 -6.67 -11.86 10.22
N GLN A 383 -5.48 -11.34 10.30
CA GLN A 383 -4.45 -11.47 9.27
C GLN A 383 -3.22 -12.09 9.88
N MET A 384 -2.73 -13.16 9.31
CA MET A 384 -1.57 -13.90 9.77
C MET A 384 -0.63 -14.08 8.58
N VAL A 385 0.65 -13.75 8.79
CA VAL A 385 1.73 -13.99 7.83
C VAL A 385 2.83 -14.76 8.55
N ALA A 386 3.34 -15.81 7.93
CA ALA A 386 4.54 -16.48 8.36
C ALA A 386 5.44 -16.76 7.17
N PHE A 387 6.74 -16.49 7.29
CA PHE A 387 7.68 -16.93 6.29
C PHE A 387 9.01 -17.39 6.89
N THR A 388 9.71 -18.21 6.11
CA THR A 388 11.07 -18.66 6.37
C THR A 388 11.99 -18.11 5.29
N ALA A 389 13.17 -17.61 5.68
CA ALA A 389 14.27 -17.22 4.79
C ALA A 389 15.45 -18.15 5.05
N ARG A 390 15.79 -18.98 4.06
CA ARG A 390 16.76 -20.08 4.18
C ARG A 390 17.87 -19.97 3.15
N LYS A 391 18.97 -20.68 3.40
CA LYS A 391 20.13 -20.77 2.48
C LYS A 391 20.62 -19.39 2.06
N PRO A 392 21.00 -18.53 3.01
CA PRO A 392 21.49 -17.20 2.69
C PRO A 392 22.79 -17.24 1.90
N SER A 393 22.99 -16.25 1.05
CA SER A 393 24.26 -15.95 0.38
C SER A 393 24.46 -14.43 0.41
N ALA A 394 25.64 -13.98 0.80
CA ALA A 394 25.97 -12.58 0.95
C ALA A 394 26.56 -11.97 -0.34
N TYR A 395 26.18 -10.74 -0.64
CA TYR A 395 26.65 -9.99 -1.79
C TYR A 395 26.89 -8.52 -1.40
N LEU A 396 27.93 -7.91 -1.99
CA LEU A 396 28.09 -6.45 -2.01
C LEU A 396 27.62 -5.92 -3.36
N GLY A 397 26.77 -4.89 -3.30
CA GLY A 397 26.45 -4.09 -4.48
C GLY A 397 27.65 -3.24 -4.89
N ASP A 398 27.78 -2.95 -6.19
CA ASP A 398 28.79 -2.03 -6.69
C ASP A 398 28.13 -0.85 -7.42
N PHE A 399 28.93 0.18 -7.71
CA PHE A 399 28.49 1.38 -8.44
C PHE A 399 27.89 1.06 -9.83
N SER A 400 28.27 -0.06 -10.42
CA SER A 400 27.73 -0.54 -11.71
C SER A 400 26.47 -1.38 -11.57
N GLY A 401 25.97 -1.60 -10.32
CA GLY A 401 24.78 -2.37 -10.01
C GLY A 401 24.98 -3.89 -10.05
N ASN A 402 26.20 -4.39 -10.04
CA ASN A 402 26.44 -5.82 -9.94
C ASN A 402 26.42 -6.26 -8.49
N LEU A 403 26.05 -7.54 -8.27
CA LEU A 403 26.09 -8.21 -6.97
C LEU A 403 27.35 -9.09 -6.94
N ASN A 404 28.32 -8.68 -6.15
CA ASN A 404 29.61 -9.38 -5.98
C ASN A 404 29.51 -10.32 -4.77
N PRO A 405 29.67 -11.64 -4.94
CA PRO A 405 29.56 -12.59 -3.83
C PRO A 405 30.70 -12.37 -2.83
N ILE A 406 30.38 -12.43 -1.55
CA ILE A 406 31.35 -12.33 -0.46
C ILE A 406 31.16 -13.49 0.52
N ASN A 407 32.23 -13.82 1.24
CA ASN A 407 32.21 -14.91 2.23
C ASN A 407 31.90 -14.33 3.63
N ILE A 408 30.63 -13.98 3.83
CA ILE A 408 30.09 -13.60 5.13
C ILE A 408 28.97 -14.58 5.45
N ASP A 409 29.00 -15.14 6.66
CA ASP A 409 27.94 -16.00 7.16
C ASP A 409 26.72 -15.15 7.52
N LEU A 410 25.65 -15.31 6.75
CA LEU A 410 24.35 -14.76 7.06
C LEU A 410 23.50 -15.81 7.74
N GLU A 411 22.76 -15.38 8.74
CA GLU A 411 21.85 -16.29 9.42
C GLU A 411 20.52 -16.45 8.67
N PRO A 412 19.97 -17.66 8.62
CA PRO A 412 18.59 -17.87 8.23
C PRO A 412 17.66 -17.28 9.29
N PHE A 413 16.48 -16.85 8.89
CA PHE A 413 15.53 -16.29 9.83
C PHE A 413 14.08 -16.65 9.48
N THR A 414 13.21 -16.43 10.44
CA THR A 414 11.76 -16.55 10.30
C THR A 414 11.10 -15.23 10.65
N LEU A 415 9.95 -14.96 10.03
CA LEU A 415 9.09 -13.86 10.40
C LEU A 415 7.67 -14.36 10.59
N SER A 416 7.04 -13.90 11.67
CA SER A 416 5.60 -14.04 11.89
C SER A 416 4.99 -12.68 12.17
N ASP A 417 3.80 -12.44 11.61
CA ASP A 417 3.05 -11.19 11.78
C ASP A 417 1.58 -11.55 12.02
N LEU A 418 0.98 -10.99 13.05
CA LEU A 418 -0.43 -11.18 13.41
C LEU A 418 -1.09 -9.82 13.61
N ALA A 419 -2.21 -9.61 12.96
CA ALA A 419 -3.16 -8.55 13.27
C ALA A 419 -4.53 -9.20 13.49
N PHE A 420 -4.97 -9.25 14.74
CA PHE A 420 -6.27 -9.75 15.14
C PHE A 420 -7.07 -8.63 15.78
N GLN A 421 -8.32 -8.45 15.35
CA GLN A 421 -9.21 -7.44 15.92
C GLN A 421 -10.64 -7.96 15.98
N VAL A 422 -11.27 -7.77 17.12
CA VAL A 422 -12.72 -7.89 17.32
C VAL A 422 -13.27 -6.52 17.59
N ARG A 423 -14.22 -6.06 16.80
CA ARG A 423 -14.90 -4.78 16.98
C ARG A 423 -16.39 -4.99 17.04
N TYR A 424 -16.97 -4.63 18.19
CA TYR A 424 -18.40 -4.57 18.39
C TYR A 424 -18.86 -3.11 18.43
N ARG A 425 -19.93 -2.80 17.72
CA ARG A 425 -20.59 -1.49 17.72
C ARG A 425 -22.05 -1.68 18.11
N TYR A 426 -22.51 -0.87 19.05
CA TYR A 426 -23.91 -0.77 19.43
C TYR A 426 -24.42 0.64 19.21
N GLU A 427 -25.53 0.81 18.51
CA GLU A 427 -26.21 2.09 18.34
C GLU A 427 -27.14 2.32 19.52
N ILE A 428 -26.73 3.24 20.41
CA ILE A 428 -27.52 3.60 21.64
C ILE A 428 -28.73 4.40 21.22
N LEU A 429 -28.53 5.43 20.42
CA LEU A 429 -29.52 6.32 19.81
C LEU A 429 -29.09 6.62 18.37
N PRO A 430 -29.93 7.16 17.48
CA PRO A 430 -29.52 7.56 16.15
C PRO A 430 -28.25 8.42 16.19
N LEU A 431 -27.18 7.97 15.53
CA LEU A 431 -25.86 8.59 15.45
C LEU A 431 -25.04 8.61 16.76
N ALA A 432 -25.50 7.94 17.83
CA ALA A 432 -24.76 7.73 19.06
C ALA A 432 -24.39 6.24 19.21
N TYR A 433 -23.10 5.97 19.39
CA TYR A 433 -22.56 4.60 19.32
C TYR A 433 -21.65 4.29 20.52
N LEU A 434 -21.77 3.07 21.02
CA LEU A 434 -20.78 2.40 21.86
C LEU A 434 -19.92 1.51 20.96
N TYR A 435 -18.60 1.64 21.07
CA TYR A 435 -17.63 0.74 20.44
C TYR A 435 -16.87 -0.02 21.51
N VAL A 436 -16.75 -1.32 21.32
CA VAL A 436 -15.89 -2.19 22.11
C VAL A 436 -14.92 -2.85 21.13
N VAL A 437 -13.63 -2.63 21.32
CA VAL A 437 -12.59 -3.12 20.43
C VAL A 437 -11.57 -3.90 21.24
N TYR A 438 -11.30 -5.12 20.80
CA TYR A 438 -10.17 -5.91 21.25
C TYR A 438 -9.21 -6.10 20.09
N SER A 439 -7.93 -5.82 20.32
CA SER A 439 -6.87 -5.97 19.32
C SER A 439 -5.71 -6.76 19.93
N ARG A 440 -5.20 -7.73 19.17
CA ARG A 440 -4.06 -8.55 19.56
C ARG A 440 -3.16 -8.78 18.37
N GLY A 441 -1.82 -8.70 18.56
CA GLY A 441 -0.90 -9.00 17.48
C GLY A 441 0.51 -8.49 17.71
N GLY A 442 1.29 -8.48 16.64
CA GLY A 442 2.68 -8.05 16.62
C GLY A 442 3.47 -8.75 15.53
N ARG A 443 4.71 -8.32 15.37
CA ARG A 443 5.66 -8.88 14.42
C ARG A 443 6.87 -9.44 15.16
N ILE A 444 7.14 -10.74 14.96
CA ILE A 444 8.28 -11.43 15.57
C ILE A 444 9.22 -11.89 14.45
N ILE A 445 10.48 -11.48 14.55
CA ILE A 445 11.58 -11.95 13.70
C ILE A 445 12.55 -12.72 14.60
N GLN A 446 12.93 -13.91 14.18
CA GLN A 446 13.86 -14.77 14.93
C GLN A 446 14.87 -15.41 13.97
N ASN A 447 16.13 -15.41 14.40
CA ASN A 447 17.22 -16.11 13.71
C ASN A 447 17.19 -17.59 14.15
N ASP A 448 16.35 -18.38 13.47
CA ASP A 448 16.16 -19.77 13.76
C ASP A 448 15.95 -20.63 12.49
N LEU A 449 15.92 -21.93 12.67
CA LEU A 449 15.74 -22.92 11.61
C LEU A 449 14.33 -23.55 11.59
N GLU A 450 13.36 -22.96 12.29
CA GLU A 450 11.99 -23.49 12.29
C GLU A 450 11.38 -23.45 10.89
N ASP A 451 11.06 -24.59 10.33
CA ASP A 451 10.48 -24.73 8.99
C ASP A 451 8.96 -24.96 9.01
N ASN A 452 8.40 -25.27 10.18
CA ASN A 452 6.96 -25.42 10.33
C ASN A 452 6.26 -24.07 10.40
N LEU A 453 5.75 -23.60 9.27
CA LEU A 453 5.02 -22.35 9.19
C LEU A 453 3.80 -22.28 10.14
N GLY A 454 3.25 -23.43 10.57
CA GLY A 454 2.18 -23.50 11.56
C GLY A 454 2.66 -23.11 12.97
N GLU A 455 3.87 -23.49 13.35
CA GLU A 455 4.45 -23.07 14.64
C GLU A 455 4.85 -21.58 14.60
N ILE A 456 5.38 -21.11 13.47
CA ILE A 456 5.71 -19.70 13.26
C ILE A 456 4.43 -18.84 13.39
N TYR A 457 3.28 -19.28 12.88
CA TYR A 457 2.00 -18.57 13.04
C TYR A 457 1.56 -18.38 14.49
N LYS A 458 1.88 -19.32 15.40
CA LYS A 458 1.45 -19.24 16.79
C LYS A 458 2.22 -18.20 17.61
N ARG A 459 3.45 -17.85 17.19
CA ARG A 459 4.35 -16.98 17.97
C ARG A 459 3.72 -15.65 18.35
N PRO A 460 3.24 -14.80 17.41
CA PRO A 460 2.68 -13.49 17.76
C PRO A 460 1.32 -13.60 18.46
N TRP A 461 0.69 -14.77 18.45
CA TRP A 461 -0.47 -15.04 19.28
C TRP A 461 -0.08 -15.33 20.72
N ASN A 462 0.98 -16.10 20.94
CA ASN A 462 1.46 -16.47 22.26
C ASN A 462 2.24 -15.33 22.95
N GLU A 463 2.99 -14.56 22.16
CA GLU A 463 3.84 -13.45 22.60
C GLU A 463 3.45 -12.17 21.85
N PRO A 464 2.27 -11.60 22.13
CA PRO A 464 1.80 -10.42 21.41
C PRO A 464 2.60 -9.18 21.82
N GLN A 465 2.94 -8.33 20.85
CA GLN A 465 3.52 -7.00 21.11
C GLN A 465 2.43 -5.97 21.44
N ALA A 466 1.20 -6.22 21.02
CA ALA A 466 0.03 -5.43 21.36
C ALA A 466 -1.12 -6.36 21.79
N ASP A 467 -1.69 -6.09 22.97
CA ASP A 467 -2.86 -6.78 23.51
C ASP A 467 -3.70 -5.72 24.22
N ALA A 468 -4.70 -5.16 23.52
CA ALA A 468 -5.41 -3.98 23.96
C ALA A 468 -6.93 -4.17 23.90
N PHE A 469 -7.59 -3.68 24.95
CA PHE A 469 -9.05 -3.60 25.03
C PHE A 469 -9.45 -2.12 25.15
N THR A 470 -10.27 -1.65 24.20
CA THR A 470 -10.68 -0.24 24.13
C THR A 470 -12.20 -0.14 24.12
N VAL A 471 -12.74 0.74 24.95
CA VAL A 471 -14.14 1.13 24.94
C VAL A 471 -14.25 2.61 24.56
N LYS A 472 -15.06 2.90 23.53
CA LYS A 472 -15.29 4.27 23.05
C LYS A 472 -16.77 4.54 22.95
N VAL A 473 -17.20 5.66 23.51
CA VAL A 473 -18.56 6.17 23.33
C VAL A 473 -18.49 7.39 22.41
N ARG A 474 -19.29 7.36 21.35
CA ARG A 474 -19.56 8.52 20.51
C ARG A 474 -21.00 8.94 20.74
N TYR A 475 -21.20 10.15 21.21
CA TYR A 475 -22.53 10.70 21.42
C TYR A 475 -22.73 11.93 20.56
N ARG A 476 -23.91 12.08 19.99
CA ARG A 476 -24.30 13.28 19.24
C ARG A 476 -25.44 13.96 20.01
N PHE A 477 -25.21 15.22 20.31
CA PHE A 477 -26.20 16.11 20.96
C PHE A 477 -27.13 16.73 19.92
#